data_483213ce4f78ee01423aa340b7c739a9
#
_entry.id   483213ce4f78ee01423aa340b7c739a9
#
_cell.length_a   1.000
_cell.length_b   1.000
_cell.length_c   1.000
_cell.angle_alpha   90.00
_cell.angle_beta   90.00
_cell.angle_gamma   90.00
#
_symmetry.space_group_name_H-M   'P 1'
#
loop_
_entity.id
_entity.type
_entity.pdbx_description
1 polymer ?
#
loop_
_entity_poly.entity_id
_entity_poly.type
_entity_poly.pdbx_seq_one_letter_code
_entity_poly.pdbx_strand_id
1 'polypeptide(L)'
;MKLTTKGRYAVTAMLDLAIHASGKPISLADISERQAISLSYLEQLFSKLRRQGLVDSVRGPGGGYRLSRGSESIFVAQVIDAVNETVDATGCRGTGNCQARDICLTHHLWADLSTQIHGFLNDISLADLVSRGEVQKLAQRQVDSLDQVVSL
;
A
#
# COMPACT_ATOMS: atom_id res chain seq x y z
N MET A 1 6.41 -14.68 -9.00
CA MET A 1 5.55 -13.79 -8.20
C MET A 1 6.23 -12.45 -8.06
N LYS A 2 5.56 -11.40 -8.47
CA LYS A 2 6.14 -10.05 -8.38
C LYS A 2 5.27 -9.17 -7.51
N LEU A 3 5.70 -8.94 -6.30
CA LEU A 3 5.24 -7.83 -5.50
C LEU A 3 6.39 -6.83 -5.45
N THR A 4 6.32 -5.81 -6.31
CA THR A 4 7.40 -4.85 -6.46
C THR A 4 7.39 -3.80 -5.37
N THR A 5 8.41 -2.94 -5.36
CA THR A 5 8.53 -1.79 -4.47
C THR A 5 7.28 -0.91 -4.52
N LYS A 6 6.68 -0.76 -5.70
CA LYS A 6 5.49 0.08 -5.89
C LYS A 6 4.32 -0.36 -5.01
N GLY A 7 3.95 -1.62 -5.06
CA GLY A 7 2.86 -2.14 -4.23
C GLY A 7 3.20 -2.10 -2.74
N ARG A 8 4.41 -2.51 -2.38
CA ARG A 8 4.86 -2.52 -0.99
C ARG A 8 4.86 -1.12 -0.38
N TYR A 9 5.39 -0.14 -1.11
CA TYR A 9 5.45 1.24 -0.63
C TYR A 9 4.07 1.88 -0.58
N ALA A 10 3.19 1.54 -1.52
CA ALA A 10 1.80 2.02 -1.47
C ALA A 10 1.09 1.54 -0.20
N VAL A 11 1.22 0.27 0.14
CA VAL A 11 0.62 -0.28 1.37
C VAL A 11 1.25 0.37 2.61
N THR A 12 2.58 0.50 2.64
CA THR A 12 3.29 1.15 3.75
C THR A 12 2.80 2.59 3.96
N ALA A 13 2.70 3.36 2.88
CA ALA A 13 2.26 4.76 2.96
C ALA A 13 0.79 4.88 3.38
N MET A 14 -0.07 4.00 2.87
CA MET A 14 -1.49 3.99 3.28
C MET A 14 -1.64 3.59 4.74
N LEU A 15 -0.82 2.66 5.20
CA LEU A 15 -0.82 2.25 6.62
C LEU A 15 -0.34 3.38 7.53
N ASP A 16 0.72 4.10 7.13
CA ASP A 16 1.17 5.30 7.84
C ASP A 16 0.05 6.32 7.96
N LEU A 17 -0.65 6.58 6.86
CA LEU A 17 -1.78 7.49 6.84
C LEU A 17 -2.90 7.05 7.79
N ALA A 18 -3.19 5.75 7.83
CA ALA A 18 -4.21 5.20 8.72
C ALA A 18 -3.80 5.30 10.20
N ILE A 19 -2.54 5.01 10.51
CA ILE A 19 -2.02 5.05 11.88
C ILE A 19 -2.05 6.47 12.45
N HIS A 20 -1.64 7.44 11.65
CA HIS A 20 -1.51 8.83 12.09
C HIS A 20 -2.76 9.69 11.83
N ALA A 21 -3.85 9.08 11.35
CA ALA A 21 -5.10 9.77 11.11
C ALA A 21 -5.69 10.29 12.44
N SER A 22 -5.76 11.60 12.57
CA SER A 22 -6.29 12.27 13.76
C SER A 22 -7.35 13.33 13.41
N GLY A 23 -8.01 13.13 12.26
CA GLY A 23 -8.95 14.10 11.73
C GLY A 23 -8.30 15.22 10.92
N LYS A 24 -6.98 15.30 10.91
CA LYS A 24 -6.22 16.27 10.12
C LYS A 24 -5.53 15.58 8.95
N PRO A 25 -5.36 16.27 7.80
CA PRO A 25 -4.58 15.74 6.70
C PRO A 25 -3.13 15.52 7.10
N ILE A 26 -2.48 14.57 6.45
CA ILE A 26 -1.07 14.24 6.67
C ILE A 26 -0.31 14.55 5.39
N SER A 27 0.80 15.29 5.52
CA SER A 27 1.63 15.64 4.37
C SER A 27 2.44 14.44 3.90
N LEU A 28 2.73 14.40 2.60
CA LEU A 28 3.61 13.37 2.04
C LEU A 28 5.05 13.52 2.57
N ALA A 29 5.45 14.74 2.92
CA ALA A 29 6.76 14.97 3.53
C ALA A 29 6.88 14.23 4.87
N ASP A 30 5.85 14.24 5.68
CA ASP A 30 5.84 13.52 6.96
C ASP A 30 5.92 12.01 6.74
N ILE A 31 5.17 11.48 5.79
CA ILE A 31 5.22 10.06 5.44
C ILE A 31 6.62 9.70 4.92
N SER A 32 7.18 10.54 4.06
CA SER A 32 8.53 10.36 3.51
C SER A 32 9.57 10.24 4.61
N GLU A 33 9.51 11.10 5.60
CA GLU A 33 10.44 11.06 6.73
C GLU A 33 10.28 9.80 7.58
N ARG A 34 9.04 9.45 7.93
CA ARG A 34 8.77 8.29 8.79
C ARG A 34 9.12 6.97 8.11
N GLN A 35 8.83 6.84 6.82
CA GLN A 35 8.95 5.56 6.11
C GLN A 35 10.19 5.47 5.24
N ALA A 36 11.00 6.52 5.15
CA ALA A 36 12.19 6.58 4.30
C ALA A 36 11.89 6.26 2.84
N ILE A 37 10.80 6.82 2.33
CA ILE A 37 10.39 6.72 0.93
C ILE A 37 10.53 8.10 0.31
N SER A 38 11.08 8.20 -0.92
CA SER A 38 11.27 9.50 -1.55
C SER A 38 9.94 10.22 -1.76
N LEU A 39 9.96 11.54 -1.57
CA LEU A 39 8.78 12.38 -1.71
C LEU A 39 8.20 12.30 -3.12
N SER A 40 9.04 12.38 -4.14
CA SER A 40 8.59 12.30 -5.53
C SER A 40 7.92 10.97 -5.85
N TYR A 41 8.40 9.88 -5.28
CA TYR A 41 7.80 8.57 -5.45
C TYR A 41 6.42 8.50 -4.77
N LEU A 42 6.31 9.04 -3.56
CA LEU A 42 5.03 9.14 -2.86
C LEU A 42 4.02 9.98 -3.64
N GLU A 43 4.44 11.06 -4.26
CA GLU A 43 3.58 11.89 -5.10
C GLU A 43 2.97 11.07 -6.25
N GLN A 44 3.79 10.23 -6.90
CA GLN A 44 3.31 9.35 -7.96
C GLN A 44 2.32 8.32 -7.45
N LEU A 45 2.61 7.68 -6.32
CA LEU A 45 1.73 6.68 -5.72
C LEU A 45 0.39 7.31 -5.29
N PHE A 46 0.44 8.43 -4.60
CA PHE A 46 -0.77 9.08 -4.11
C PHE A 46 -1.63 9.68 -5.21
N SER A 47 -1.02 10.07 -6.33
CA SER A 47 -1.79 10.45 -7.52
C SER A 47 -2.68 9.30 -8.00
N LYS A 48 -2.15 8.08 -8.02
CA LYS A 48 -2.89 6.88 -8.42
C LYS A 48 -3.93 6.49 -7.36
N LEU A 49 -3.57 6.52 -6.10
CA LEU A 49 -4.47 6.21 -4.99
C LEU A 49 -5.66 7.16 -4.96
N ARG A 50 -5.41 8.45 -5.18
CA ARG A 50 -6.45 9.47 -5.26
C ARG A 50 -7.38 9.22 -6.45
N ARG A 51 -6.82 8.88 -7.60
CA ARG A 51 -7.58 8.58 -8.82
C ARG A 51 -8.54 7.41 -8.63
N GLN A 52 -8.14 6.44 -7.81
CA GLN A 52 -8.96 5.27 -7.48
C GLN A 52 -9.89 5.51 -6.28
N GLY A 53 -9.90 6.71 -5.73
CA GLY A 53 -10.84 7.07 -4.67
C GLY A 53 -10.49 6.53 -3.29
N LEU A 54 -9.23 6.16 -3.04
CA LEU A 54 -8.79 5.65 -1.74
C LEU A 54 -8.33 6.76 -0.80
N VAL A 55 -7.89 7.89 -1.33
CA VAL A 55 -7.46 9.05 -0.56
C VAL A 55 -8.04 10.32 -1.15
N ASP A 56 -8.19 11.34 -0.31
CA ASP A 56 -8.57 12.70 -0.69
C ASP A 56 -7.40 13.63 -0.38
N SER A 57 -7.19 14.64 -1.24
CA SER A 57 -6.18 15.65 -1.00
C SER A 57 -6.81 16.92 -0.41
N VAL A 58 -6.08 17.56 0.49
CA VAL A 58 -6.47 18.84 1.08
C VAL A 58 -5.38 19.84 0.78
N ARG A 59 -5.74 20.95 0.13
CA ARG A 59 -4.82 22.02 -0.25
C ARG A 59 -4.64 23.05 0.87
N GLY A 60 -3.51 23.76 0.82
CA GLY A 60 -3.24 24.90 1.68
C GLY A 60 -2.34 24.55 2.86
N PRO A 61 -2.07 25.57 3.74
CA PRO A 61 -1.27 25.33 4.94
C PRO A 61 -1.93 24.27 5.84
N GLY A 62 -1.15 23.31 6.30
CA GLY A 62 -1.67 22.17 7.06
C GLY A 62 -2.38 21.14 6.20
N GLY A 63 -2.28 21.24 4.87
CA GLY A 63 -2.87 20.31 3.94
C GLY A 63 -2.05 19.02 3.79
N GLY A 64 -2.55 18.13 2.97
CA GLY A 64 -1.95 16.83 2.71
C GLY A 64 -2.98 15.86 2.20
N TYR A 65 -2.93 14.63 2.69
CA TYR A 65 -3.86 13.58 2.30
C TYR A 65 -4.55 12.98 3.52
N ARG A 66 -5.72 12.45 3.28
CA ARG A 66 -6.47 11.68 4.27
C ARG A 66 -7.16 10.50 3.57
N LEU A 67 -7.53 9.48 4.35
CA LEU A 67 -8.30 8.37 3.82
C LEU A 67 -9.66 8.88 3.35
N SER A 68 -10.13 8.38 2.20
CA SER A 68 -11.45 8.76 1.66
C SER A 68 -12.60 8.14 2.45
N ARG A 69 -12.31 7.05 3.17
CA ARG A 69 -13.28 6.34 4.01
C ARG A 69 -12.53 5.67 5.16
N GLY A 70 -13.25 5.06 6.08
CA GLY A 70 -12.65 4.42 7.25
C GLY A 70 -11.64 3.33 6.86
N SER A 71 -10.60 3.16 7.68
CA SER A 71 -9.54 2.18 7.42
C SER A 71 -10.07 0.74 7.39
N GLU A 72 -11.19 0.46 8.04
CA GLU A 72 -11.86 -0.84 8.02
C GLU A 72 -12.50 -1.17 6.67
N SER A 73 -12.66 -0.16 5.81
CA SER A 73 -13.27 -0.29 4.47
C SER A 73 -12.26 -0.22 3.33
N ILE A 74 -10.97 -0.14 3.63
CA ILE A 74 -9.91 -0.12 2.65
C ILE A 74 -9.06 -1.37 2.84
N PHE A 75 -9.01 -2.21 1.80
CA PHE A 75 -8.34 -3.51 1.84
C PHE A 75 -7.01 -3.44 1.11
N VAL A 76 -6.05 -4.27 1.57
CA VAL A 76 -4.68 -4.27 1.00
C VAL A 76 -4.69 -4.53 -0.50
N ALA A 77 -5.55 -5.46 -0.98
CA ALA A 77 -5.65 -5.73 -2.41
C ALA A 77 -6.07 -4.48 -3.21
N GLN A 78 -6.97 -3.67 -2.67
CA GLN A 78 -7.40 -2.43 -3.33
C GLN A 78 -6.25 -1.44 -3.49
N VAL A 79 -5.39 -1.33 -2.48
CA VAL A 79 -4.22 -0.44 -2.53
C VAL A 79 -3.24 -0.89 -3.60
N ILE A 80 -2.95 -2.19 -3.66
CA ILE A 80 -2.05 -2.76 -4.66
C ILE A 80 -2.61 -2.56 -6.07
N ASP A 81 -3.88 -2.85 -6.28
CA ASP A 81 -4.55 -2.67 -7.57
C ASP A 81 -4.56 -1.19 -8.00
N ALA A 82 -4.75 -0.29 -7.06
CA ALA A 82 -4.82 1.15 -7.33
C ALA A 82 -3.52 1.71 -7.94
N VAL A 83 -2.38 1.13 -7.61
CA VAL A 83 -1.08 1.57 -8.17
C VAL A 83 -0.67 0.75 -9.39
N ASN A 84 -1.63 0.09 -10.01
CA ASN A 84 -1.45 -0.70 -11.24
C ASN A 84 -0.45 -1.84 -11.06
N GLU A 85 -0.44 -2.46 -9.89
CA GLU A 85 0.37 -3.63 -9.64
C GLU A 85 -0.53 -4.84 -9.46
N THR A 86 -0.10 -5.98 -9.97
CA THR A 86 -0.81 -7.24 -9.82
C THR A 86 0.10 -8.25 -9.15
N VAL A 87 -0.46 -9.02 -8.22
CA VAL A 87 0.26 -10.15 -7.64
C VAL A 87 -0.07 -11.36 -8.48
N ASP A 88 0.85 -11.69 -9.38
CA ASP A 88 0.66 -12.76 -10.36
C ASP A 88 1.84 -13.73 -10.29
N ALA A 89 1.53 -14.99 -10.06
CA ALA A 89 2.50 -16.08 -10.01
C ALA A 89 2.68 -16.78 -11.36
N THR A 90 1.90 -16.40 -12.38
CA THR A 90 2.03 -16.98 -13.71
C THR A 90 3.11 -16.26 -14.50
N GLY A 91 3.91 -17.01 -15.29
CA GLY A 91 4.90 -16.41 -16.17
C GLY A 91 4.29 -15.72 -17.38
N CYS A 92 3.05 -16.06 -17.71
CA CYS A 92 2.31 -15.54 -18.87
C CYS A 92 1.34 -14.41 -18.52
N ARG A 93 1.33 -13.92 -17.28
CA ARG A 93 0.38 -12.91 -16.78
C ARG A 93 -1.08 -13.33 -16.94
N GLY A 94 -1.35 -14.63 -16.81
CA GLY A 94 -2.70 -15.17 -16.90
C GLY A 94 -3.23 -15.32 -18.34
N THR A 95 -2.44 -15.00 -19.37
CA THR A 95 -2.89 -15.03 -20.76
C THR A 95 -3.02 -16.44 -21.33
N GLY A 96 -2.40 -17.43 -20.69
CA GLY A 96 -2.46 -18.81 -21.16
C GLY A 96 -1.46 -19.17 -22.27
N ASN A 97 -0.46 -18.32 -22.51
CA ASN A 97 0.56 -18.55 -23.55
C ASN A 97 1.94 -18.88 -22.97
N CYS A 98 1.99 -19.48 -21.79
CA CYS A 98 3.22 -19.71 -21.08
C CYS A 98 4.13 -20.77 -21.72
N GLN A 99 3.60 -21.57 -22.66
CA GLN A 99 4.38 -22.51 -23.44
C GLN A 99 3.92 -22.48 -24.90
N ALA A 100 4.73 -21.86 -25.75
CA ALA A 100 4.46 -21.69 -27.17
C ALA A 100 3.08 -21.07 -27.44
N ARG A 101 2.09 -21.84 -27.86
CA ARG A 101 0.74 -21.36 -28.14
C ARG A 101 -0.30 -21.91 -27.20
N ASP A 102 0.15 -22.54 -26.11
CA ASP A 102 -0.74 -23.20 -25.17
C ASP A 102 -0.28 -23.00 -23.74
N ILE A 103 -1.05 -23.44 -22.79
CA ILE A 103 -0.72 -23.36 -21.36
C ILE A 103 0.30 -24.43 -21.00
N CYS A 104 1.18 -24.14 -20.03
CA CYS A 104 2.13 -25.10 -19.51
C CYS A 104 1.46 -26.05 -18.51
N LEU A 105 2.16 -27.14 -18.14
CA LEU A 105 1.65 -28.13 -17.18
C LEU A 105 1.25 -27.54 -15.84
N THR A 106 1.91 -26.47 -15.40
CA THR A 106 1.69 -25.88 -14.10
C THR A 106 0.92 -24.56 -14.14
N HIS A 107 0.38 -24.18 -15.29
CA HIS A 107 -0.36 -22.90 -15.45
C HIS A 107 -1.46 -22.75 -14.40
N HIS A 108 -2.30 -23.76 -14.25
CA HIS A 108 -3.43 -23.71 -13.32
C HIS A 108 -2.98 -23.60 -11.85
N LEU A 109 -1.86 -24.25 -11.51
CA LEU A 109 -1.28 -24.12 -10.17
C LEU A 109 -0.91 -22.68 -9.86
N TRP A 110 -0.21 -22.01 -10.78
CA TRP A 110 0.20 -20.63 -10.58
C TRP A 110 -0.96 -19.66 -10.64
N ALA A 111 -1.96 -19.93 -11.49
CA ALA A 111 -3.19 -19.16 -11.53
C ALA A 111 -3.96 -19.28 -10.19
N ASP A 112 -4.06 -20.48 -9.65
CA ASP A 112 -4.70 -20.72 -8.35
C ASP A 112 -3.94 -20.01 -7.22
N LEU A 113 -2.61 -20.05 -7.24
CA LEU A 113 -1.79 -19.36 -6.25
C LEU A 113 -2.03 -17.84 -6.32
N SER A 114 -2.08 -17.27 -7.52
CA SER A 114 -2.36 -15.84 -7.71
C SER A 114 -3.72 -15.46 -7.14
N THR A 115 -4.74 -16.28 -7.37
CA THR A 115 -6.08 -16.10 -6.82
C THR A 115 -6.07 -16.16 -5.29
N GLN A 116 -5.34 -17.10 -4.71
CA GLN A 116 -5.23 -17.26 -3.26
C GLN A 116 -4.52 -16.05 -2.63
N ILE A 117 -3.46 -15.57 -3.23
CA ILE A 117 -2.74 -14.38 -2.74
C ILE A 117 -3.65 -13.16 -2.79
N HIS A 118 -4.33 -12.93 -3.91
CA HIS A 118 -5.25 -11.80 -4.04
C HIS A 118 -6.39 -11.88 -3.02
N GLY A 119 -6.97 -13.07 -2.84
CA GLY A 119 -8.02 -13.30 -1.84
C GLY A 119 -7.55 -13.03 -0.42
N PHE A 120 -6.34 -13.49 -0.08
CA PHE A 120 -5.72 -13.24 1.21
C PHE A 120 -5.57 -11.73 1.47
N LEU A 121 -5.03 -11.00 0.50
CA LEU A 121 -4.85 -9.55 0.62
C LEU A 121 -6.18 -8.79 0.61
N ASN A 122 -7.19 -9.31 -0.06
CA ASN A 122 -8.50 -8.70 -0.12
C ASN A 122 -9.31 -8.85 1.18
N ASP A 123 -8.89 -9.76 2.05
CA ASP A 123 -9.54 -9.97 3.34
C ASP A 123 -8.87 -9.18 4.49
N ILE A 124 -7.75 -8.52 4.22
CA ILE A 124 -7.03 -7.72 5.21
C ILE A 124 -7.29 -6.24 4.96
N SER A 125 -7.92 -5.56 5.92
CA SER A 125 -8.13 -4.12 5.87
C SER A 125 -6.93 -3.37 6.47
N LEU A 126 -6.85 -2.07 6.21
CA LEU A 126 -5.86 -1.21 6.88
C LEU A 126 -6.09 -1.22 8.41
N ALA A 127 -7.34 -1.24 8.84
CA ALA A 127 -7.68 -1.32 10.27
C ALA A 127 -7.13 -2.60 10.91
N ASP A 128 -7.20 -3.73 10.21
CA ASP A 128 -6.63 -4.99 10.69
C ASP A 128 -5.14 -4.86 10.92
N LEU A 129 -4.42 -4.21 10.01
CA LEU A 129 -2.98 -4.00 10.13
C LEU A 129 -2.64 -3.01 11.25
N VAL A 130 -3.39 -1.93 11.38
CA VAL A 130 -3.20 -0.95 12.45
C VAL A 130 -3.34 -1.60 13.82
N SER A 131 -4.26 -2.55 13.96
CA SER A 131 -4.52 -3.21 15.24
C SER A 131 -3.44 -4.22 15.66
N ARG A 132 -2.52 -4.58 14.76
CA ARG A 132 -1.44 -5.51 15.11
C ARG A 132 -0.47 -4.85 16.09
N GLY A 133 -0.19 -5.52 17.22
CA GLY A 133 0.71 -4.98 18.24
C GLY A 133 2.12 -4.71 17.72
N GLU A 134 2.63 -5.55 16.83
CA GLU A 134 3.92 -5.37 16.18
C GLU A 134 3.98 -4.11 15.31
N VAL A 135 2.88 -3.80 14.62
CA VAL A 135 2.77 -2.59 13.79
C VAL A 135 2.75 -1.35 14.68
N GLN A 136 2.00 -1.37 15.77
CA GLN A 136 1.92 -0.25 16.70
C GLN A 136 3.28 0.05 17.34
N LYS A 137 4.03 -0.99 17.71
CA LYS A 137 5.38 -0.84 18.26
C LYS A 137 6.35 -0.22 17.27
N LEU A 138 6.30 -0.67 16.01
CA LEU A 138 7.16 -0.11 14.96
C LEU A 138 6.80 1.34 14.67
N ALA A 139 5.52 1.68 14.61
CA ALA A 139 5.07 3.05 14.41
C ALA A 139 5.57 3.97 15.53
N GLN A 140 5.51 3.52 16.78
CA GLN A 140 6.00 4.29 17.91
C GLN A 140 7.51 4.52 17.83
N ARG A 141 8.28 3.50 17.42
CA ARG A 141 9.74 3.64 17.23
C ARG A 141 10.08 4.66 16.15
N GLN A 142 9.31 4.71 15.07
CA GLN A 142 9.53 5.69 14.00
C GLN A 142 9.33 7.12 14.48
N VAL A 143 8.30 7.36 15.27
CA VAL A 143 8.04 8.68 15.87
C VAL A 143 9.16 9.04 16.84
N ASP A 144 9.54 8.12 17.73
CA ASP A 144 10.60 8.36 18.72
C ASP A 144 11.94 8.68 18.06
N SER A 145 12.28 7.99 16.97
CA SER A 145 13.52 8.24 16.23
C SER A 145 13.56 9.65 15.63
N LEU A 146 12.45 10.13 15.08
CA LEU A 146 12.38 11.48 14.53
C LEU A 146 12.43 12.54 15.61
N ASP A 147 11.79 12.32 16.74
CA ASP A 147 11.83 13.25 17.89
C ASP A 147 13.25 13.37 18.44
N GLN A 148 14.03 12.29 18.48
CA GLN A 148 15.42 12.32 18.89
C GLN A 148 16.29 13.16 17.93
N VAL A 149 16.04 13.07 16.63
CA VAL A 149 16.77 13.88 15.63
C VAL A 149 16.44 15.36 15.80
N VAL A 150 15.20 15.69 16.07
CA VAL A 150 14.75 17.08 16.25
C VAL A 150 15.29 17.69 17.56
N SER A 151 15.54 16.87 18.60
CA SER A 151 16.05 17.34 19.88
C SER A 151 17.57 17.64 19.89
N LEU A 152 18.25 17.31 18.80
CA LEU A 152 19.67 17.65 18.66
C LEU A 152 19.84 19.00 18.00
#